data_38db646ec22fe13f7bd1009e8ce1fb2f
#
_entry.id   38db646ec22fe13f7bd1009e8ce1fb2f
#
_cell.length_a   1.000
_cell.length_b   1.000
_cell.length_c   1.000
_cell.angle_alpha   90.00
_cell.angle_beta   90.00
_cell.angle_gamma   90.00
#
_symmetry.space_group_name_H-M   'P 1'
#
loop_
_entity.id
_entity.type
_entity.pdbx_description
1 polymer ?
#
loop_
_entity_poly.entity_id
_entity_poly.type
_entity_poly.pdbx_seq_one_letter_code
_entity_poly.pdbx_strand_id
1 'polypeptide(L)'
;MIDPAFLSREYNNRELFPDYARHFARWQDGSARARSTMSCALDRAYGASPGETLDVFPARKGDGSALVFIHGGYWRSLDKRDFSFLAPAWVDAGVSLVVVNYGLCPNVTLERIVQQMLAASAWLYRHAEGYG
;
A
#
# COMPACT_ATOMS: atom_id res chain seq x y z
N MET A 1 26.52 26.49 3.62
CA MET A 1 25.84 25.65 2.58
C MET A 1 25.85 24.23 3.12
N ILE A 2 24.72 23.57 3.20
CA ILE A 2 24.67 22.17 3.70
C ILE A 2 25.26 21.26 2.62
N ASP A 3 26.18 20.38 3.01
CA ASP A 3 26.83 19.42 2.10
C ASP A 3 25.82 18.41 1.56
N PRO A 4 25.64 18.30 0.22
CA PRO A 4 24.72 17.31 -0.37
C PRO A 4 25.05 15.86 0.00
N ALA A 5 26.34 15.53 0.17
CA ALA A 5 26.74 14.19 0.59
C ALA A 5 26.31 13.88 2.03
N PHE A 6 26.39 14.88 2.93
CA PHE A 6 25.85 14.78 4.28
C PHE A 6 24.34 14.51 4.24
N LEU A 7 23.58 15.32 3.48
CA LEU A 7 22.12 15.12 3.37
C LEU A 7 21.76 13.74 2.80
N SER A 8 22.47 13.32 1.75
CA SER A 8 22.21 11.98 1.16
C SER A 8 22.41 10.88 2.18
N ARG A 9 23.45 10.91 2.98
CA ARG A 9 23.71 9.92 4.03
C ARG A 9 22.67 9.98 5.15
N GLU A 10 22.35 11.18 5.67
CA GLU A 10 21.43 11.34 6.80
C GLU A 10 19.97 11.01 6.44
N TYR A 11 19.59 11.15 5.16
CA TYR A 11 18.23 10.82 4.68
C TYR A 11 18.12 9.48 3.96
N ASN A 12 19.24 8.74 3.80
CA ASN A 12 19.19 7.39 3.23
C ASN A 12 18.97 6.34 4.33
N ASN A 13 17.72 6.06 4.63
CA ASN A 13 17.34 5.08 5.65
C ASN A 13 17.94 3.69 5.41
N ARG A 14 18.24 3.32 4.16
CA ARG A 14 18.84 2.02 3.83
C ARG A 14 20.32 1.94 4.24
N GLU A 15 21.03 3.06 4.25
CA GLU A 15 22.39 3.13 4.75
C GLU A 15 22.43 3.20 6.28
N LEU A 16 21.48 3.95 6.88
CA LEU A 16 21.38 4.09 8.33
C LEU A 16 20.93 2.80 9.03
N PHE A 17 20.11 1.98 8.37
CA PHE A 17 19.55 0.74 8.92
C PHE A 17 19.88 -0.43 7.99
N PRO A 18 21.08 -1.03 8.04
CA PRO A 18 21.50 -2.09 7.13
C PRO A 18 20.62 -3.36 7.22
N ASP A 19 19.91 -3.54 8.33
CA ASP A 19 18.96 -4.66 8.53
C ASP A 19 17.63 -4.49 7.76
N TYR A 20 17.43 -3.39 7.02
CA TYR A 20 16.18 -3.12 6.31
C TYR A 20 15.75 -4.27 5.39
N ALA A 21 16.71 -4.94 4.74
CA ALA A 21 16.45 -6.06 3.84
C ALA A 21 15.76 -7.23 4.55
N ARG A 22 16.11 -7.52 5.81
CA ARG A 22 15.46 -8.54 6.64
C ARG A 22 14.02 -8.18 6.95
N HIS A 23 13.74 -6.91 7.23
CA HIS A 23 12.37 -6.45 7.47
C HIS A 23 11.53 -6.54 6.20
N PHE A 24 12.07 -6.15 5.05
CA PHE A 24 11.37 -6.25 3.77
C PHE A 24 11.08 -7.70 3.38
N ALA A 25 12.02 -8.62 3.55
CA ALA A 25 11.80 -10.05 3.32
C ALA A 25 10.64 -10.57 4.19
N ARG A 26 10.60 -10.21 5.47
CA ARG A 26 9.52 -10.58 6.39
C ARG A 26 8.16 -10.02 5.95
N TRP A 27 8.11 -8.78 5.46
CA TRP A 27 6.88 -8.19 4.94
C TRP A 27 6.40 -8.92 3.69
N GLN A 28 7.31 -9.22 2.77
CA GLN A 28 6.99 -9.95 1.53
C GLN A 28 6.48 -11.35 1.81
N ASP A 29 7.13 -12.10 2.71
CA ASP A 29 6.68 -13.44 3.12
C ASP A 29 5.30 -13.41 3.78
N GLY A 30 5.09 -12.47 4.71
CA GLY A 30 3.80 -12.27 5.35
C GLY A 30 2.70 -11.86 4.36
N SER A 31 3.05 -10.98 3.41
CA SER A 31 2.14 -10.53 2.37
C SER A 31 1.77 -11.65 1.40
N ALA A 32 2.73 -12.45 0.95
CA ALA A 32 2.48 -13.60 0.10
C ALA A 32 1.53 -14.59 0.79
N ARG A 33 1.74 -14.85 2.09
CA ARG A 33 0.86 -15.71 2.90
C ARG A 33 -0.56 -15.13 2.98
N ALA A 34 -0.71 -13.85 3.34
CA ALA A 34 -2.03 -13.22 3.44
C ALA A 34 -2.78 -13.30 2.10
N ARG A 35 -2.12 -13.01 0.98
CA ARG A 35 -2.71 -13.07 -0.36
C ARG A 35 -3.12 -14.48 -0.80
N SER A 36 -2.45 -15.52 -0.31
CA SER A 36 -2.75 -16.91 -0.67
C SER A 36 -3.78 -17.59 0.24
N THR A 37 -3.95 -17.10 1.49
CA THR A 37 -4.79 -17.78 2.48
C THR A 37 -6.06 -17.03 2.87
N MET A 38 -6.11 -15.71 2.64
CA MET A 38 -7.25 -14.89 3.02
C MET A 38 -8.21 -14.68 1.84
N SER A 39 -9.48 -14.49 2.16
CA SER A 39 -10.44 -13.96 1.18
C SER A 39 -10.03 -12.55 0.80
N CYS A 40 -9.74 -12.32 -0.47
CA CYS A 40 -9.31 -11.01 -0.95
C CYS A 40 -9.70 -10.79 -2.42
N ALA A 41 -9.83 -9.52 -2.80
CA ALA A 41 -9.99 -9.10 -4.17
C ALA A 41 -8.73 -8.32 -4.57
N LEU A 42 -7.88 -8.93 -5.39
CA LEU A 42 -6.58 -8.39 -5.76
C LEU A 42 -6.65 -7.63 -7.08
N ASP A 43 -5.72 -6.67 -7.24
CA ASP A 43 -5.45 -5.94 -8.47
C ASP A 43 -6.70 -5.26 -9.07
N ARG A 44 -7.57 -4.71 -8.21
CA ARG A 44 -8.74 -3.94 -8.66
C ARG A 44 -8.32 -2.60 -9.21
N ALA A 45 -8.53 -2.40 -10.52
CA ALA A 45 -8.19 -1.15 -11.17
C ALA A 45 -9.13 -0.03 -10.73
N TYR A 46 -8.58 1.06 -10.24
CA TYR A 46 -9.31 2.30 -9.96
C TYR A 46 -9.02 3.40 -10.99
N GLY A 47 -8.08 3.16 -11.90
CA GLY A 47 -7.71 4.04 -13.00
C GLY A 47 -7.11 3.26 -14.17
N ALA A 48 -6.62 3.98 -15.17
CA ALA A 48 -6.17 3.40 -16.44
C ALA A 48 -4.67 3.01 -16.45
N SER A 49 -3.86 3.56 -15.54
CA SER A 49 -2.41 3.28 -15.50
C SER A 49 -2.12 2.01 -14.71
N PRO A 50 -1.05 1.27 -15.04
CA PRO A 50 -0.74 -0.01 -14.37
C PRO A 50 -0.59 0.08 -12.85
N GLY A 51 -0.12 1.22 -12.32
CA GLY A 51 -0.01 1.48 -10.89
C GLY A 51 -1.32 1.83 -10.20
N GLU A 52 -2.40 2.12 -10.96
CA GLU A 52 -3.70 2.53 -10.43
C GLU A 52 -4.56 1.32 -10.07
N THR A 53 -4.06 0.52 -9.14
CA THR A 53 -4.72 -0.69 -8.63
C THR A 53 -4.75 -0.70 -7.10
N LEU A 54 -5.68 -1.45 -6.52
CA LEU A 54 -5.76 -1.70 -5.09
C LEU A 54 -6.14 -3.15 -4.80
N ASP A 55 -5.83 -3.59 -3.58
CA ASP A 55 -6.23 -4.90 -3.06
C ASP A 55 -7.21 -4.68 -1.91
N VAL A 56 -8.26 -5.48 -1.84
CA VAL A 56 -9.27 -5.44 -0.79
C VAL A 56 -9.26 -6.76 -0.03
N PHE A 57 -9.15 -6.69 1.29
CA PHE A 57 -9.28 -7.80 2.23
C PHE A 57 -10.52 -7.53 3.10
N PRO A 58 -11.69 -8.07 2.73
CA PRO A 58 -12.93 -7.76 3.43
C PRO A 58 -13.02 -8.45 4.79
N ALA A 59 -13.47 -7.73 5.80
CA ALA A 59 -13.88 -8.28 7.07
C ALA A 59 -15.31 -8.80 6.96
N ARG A 60 -15.54 -10.08 7.24
CA ARG A 60 -16.88 -10.68 7.21
C ARG A 60 -17.72 -10.36 8.44
N LYS A 61 -17.09 -9.90 9.51
CA LYS A 61 -17.69 -9.53 10.78
C LYS A 61 -17.14 -8.18 11.17
N GLY A 62 -18.01 -7.23 11.46
CA GLY A 62 -17.63 -5.86 11.79
C GLY A 62 -18.79 -4.91 11.55
N ASP A 63 -18.52 -3.64 11.66
CA ASP A 63 -19.49 -2.55 11.49
C ASP A 63 -19.43 -1.92 10.08
N GLY A 64 -18.72 -2.56 9.13
CA GLY A 64 -18.49 -2.02 7.79
C GLY A 64 -17.31 -1.04 7.71
N SER A 65 -16.54 -0.88 8.78
CA SER A 65 -15.35 -0.03 8.77
C SER A 65 -14.26 -0.57 7.86
N ALA A 66 -13.57 0.33 7.15
CA ALA A 66 -12.44 0.00 6.33
C ALA A 66 -11.24 0.91 6.61
N LEU A 67 -10.05 0.30 6.69
CA LEU A 67 -8.78 1.02 6.72
C LEU A 67 -8.21 1.08 5.29
N VAL A 68 -7.93 2.28 4.82
CA VAL A 68 -7.24 2.50 3.55
C VAL A 68 -5.77 2.75 3.84
N PHE A 69 -4.92 1.83 3.40
CA PHE A 69 -3.48 1.91 3.57
C PHE A 69 -2.79 2.36 2.28
N ILE A 70 -2.08 3.47 2.34
CA ILE A 70 -1.26 4.02 1.27
C ILE A 70 0.21 3.81 1.67
N HIS A 71 0.94 3.03 0.88
CA HIS A 71 2.30 2.64 1.24
C HIS A 71 3.30 3.80 1.14
N GLY A 72 4.36 3.72 1.95
CA GLY A 72 5.50 4.62 1.90
C GLY A 72 6.49 4.26 0.78
N GLY A 73 7.73 4.72 0.90
CA GLY A 73 8.81 4.47 -0.06
C GLY A 73 9.27 5.70 -0.80
N TYR A 74 9.06 6.88 -0.21
CA TYR A 74 9.49 8.18 -0.76
C TYR A 74 8.91 8.46 -2.16
N TRP A 75 7.71 7.89 -2.45
CA TRP A 75 7.06 7.96 -3.76
C TRP A 75 7.89 7.39 -4.92
N ARG A 76 8.95 6.64 -4.64
CA ARG A 76 9.93 6.13 -5.61
C ARG A 76 10.14 4.63 -5.56
N SER A 77 9.58 3.95 -4.55
CA SER A 77 9.82 2.53 -4.32
C SER A 77 8.66 1.88 -3.57
N LEU A 78 8.69 0.55 -3.51
CA LEU A 78 7.69 -0.33 -2.91
C LEU A 78 6.41 -0.44 -3.75
N ASP A 79 5.57 -1.39 -3.34
CA ASP A 79 4.33 -1.74 -4.01
C ASP A 79 3.31 -2.21 -2.95
N LYS A 80 2.02 -2.10 -3.24
CA LYS A 80 0.96 -2.60 -2.35
C LYS A 80 1.16 -4.07 -1.94
N ARG A 81 1.80 -4.87 -2.79
CA ARG A 81 2.09 -6.29 -2.53
C ARG A 81 2.98 -6.52 -1.32
N ASP A 82 3.80 -5.54 -0.98
CA ASP A 82 4.69 -5.61 0.18
C ASP A 82 3.95 -5.44 1.51
N PHE A 83 2.67 -5.00 1.48
CA PHE A 83 1.92 -4.59 2.68
C PHE A 83 0.66 -5.42 2.98
N SER A 84 0.37 -6.45 2.19
CA SER A 84 -0.76 -7.35 2.47
C SER A 84 -0.64 -8.08 3.82
N PHE A 85 0.57 -8.14 4.41
CA PHE A 85 0.81 -8.72 5.74
C PHE A 85 0.05 -8.00 6.86
N LEU A 86 -0.44 -6.80 6.63
CA LEU A 86 -1.29 -6.06 7.57
C LEU A 86 -2.70 -6.65 7.68
N ALA A 87 -3.17 -7.33 6.64
CA ALA A 87 -4.57 -7.77 6.53
C ALA A 87 -5.05 -8.69 7.67
N PRO A 88 -4.29 -9.69 8.13
CA PRO A 88 -4.78 -10.58 9.20
C PRO A 88 -5.22 -9.81 10.45
N ALA A 89 -4.40 -8.88 10.93
CA ALA A 89 -4.68 -8.14 12.17
C ALA A 89 -5.95 -7.26 12.05
N TRP A 90 -6.15 -6.59 10.92
CA TRP A 90 -7.29 -5.72 10.72
C TRP A 90 -8.57 -6.52 10.47
N VAL A 91 -8.51 -7.54 9.63
CA VAL A 91 -9.67 -8.38 9.32
C VAL A 91 -10.13 -9.14 10.56
N ASP A 92 -9.22 -9.65 11.39
CA ASP A 92 -9.56 -10.31 12.66
C ASP A 92 -10.20 -9.33 13.65
N ALA A 93 -9.84 -8.05 13.60
CA ALA A 93 -10.46 -6.98 14.37
C ALA A 93 -11.82 -6.51 13.80
N GLY A 94 -12.29 -7.08 12.69
CA GLY A 94 -13.56 -6.70 12.07
C GLY A 94 -13.48 -5.50 11.13
N VAL A 95 -12.28 -5.07 10.76
CA VAL A 95 -12.05 -3.93 9.87
C VAL A 95 -11.52 -4.42 8.52
N SER A 96 -12.19 -4.06 7.44
CA SER A 96 -11.68 -4.35 6.09
C SER A 96 -10.40 -3.58 5.81
N LEU A 97 -9.41 -4.23 5.16
CA LEU A 97 -8.19 -3.54 4.74
C LEU A 97 -8.20 -3.32 3.23
N VAL A 98 -7.92 -2.10 2.81
CA VAL A 98 -7.68 -1.72 1.42
C VAL A 98 -6.25 -1.23 1.28
N VAL A 99 -5.46 -1.91 0.44
CA VAL A 99 -4.06 -1.53 0.17
C VAL A 99 -3.98 -0.91 -1.21
N VAL A 100 -3.68 0.39 -1.26
CA VAL A 100 -3.69 1.17 -2.51
C VAL A 100 -2.28 1.25 -3.08
N ASN A 101 -2.17 0.99 -4.38
CA ASN A 101 -0.95 1.26 -5.16
C ASN A 101 -1.07 2.60 -5.90
N TYR A 102 0.03 3.10 -6.42
CA TYR A 102 0.10 4.34 -7.20
C TYR A 102 1.34 4.34 -8.10
N GLY A 103 1.37 5.24 -9.10
CA GLY A 103 2.54 5.42 -9.94
C GLY A 103 3.71 6.02 -9.16
N LEU A 104 4.94 5.58 -9.46
CA LEU A 104 6.14 6.01 -8.77
C LEU A 104 6.90 7.09 -9.55
N CYS A 105 7.48 8.04 -8.83
CA CYS A 105 8.43 9.00 -9.39
C CYS A 105 9.73 8.29 -9.87
N PRO A 106 10.36 8.73 -10.95
CA PRO A 106 10.05 9.92 -11.75
C PRO A 106 9.04 9.69 -12.89
N ASN A 107 8.47 8.47 -13.02
CA ASN A 107 7.52 8.15 -14.10
C ASN A 107 6.22 8.96 -13.99
N VAL A 108 5.86 9.37 -12.79
CA VAL A 108 4.76 10.29 -12.50
C VAL A 108 5.23 11.42 -11.59
N THR A 109 4.48 12.53 -11.53
CA THR A 109 4.73 13.63 -10.58
C THR A 109 3.99 13.39 -9.26
N LEU A 110 4.35 14.14 -8.22
CA LEU A 110 3.65 14.08 -6.92
C LEU A 110 2.19 14.53 -7.06
N GLU A 111 1.92 15.54 -7.88
CA GLU A 111 0.56 16.00 -8.17
C GLU A 111 -0.28 14.90 -8.81
N ARG A 112 0.33 14.10 -9.71
CA ARG A 112 -0.34 12.95 -10.30
C ARG A 112 -0.65 11.89 -9.25
N ILE A 113 0.25 11.62 -8.29
CA ILE A 113 -0.01 10.69 -7.19
C ILE A 113 -1.18 11.15 -6.33
N VAL A 114 -1.27 12.44 -6.01
CA VAL A 114 -2.43 13.00 -5.28
C VAL A 114 -3.73 12.75 -6.05
N GLN A 115 -3.75 13.00 -7.37
CA GLN A 115 -4.93 12.72 -8.20
C GLN A 115 -5.29 11.23 -8.20
N GLN A 116 -4.30 10.34 -8.21
CA GLN A 116 -4.52 8.89 -8.10
C GLN A 116 -5.15 8.52 -6.75
N MET A 117 -4.73 9.12 -5.66
CA MET A 117 -5.33 8.87 -4.33
C MET A 117 -6.79 9.36 -4.27
N LEU A 118 -7.10 10.50 -4.87
CA LEU A 118 -8.48 10.97 -4.98
C LEU A 118 -9.33 10.01 -5.84
N ALA A 119 -8.78 9.51 -6.93
CA ALA A 119 -9.46 8.53 -7.80
C ALA A 119 -9.70 7.19 -7.05
N ALA A 120 -8.71 6.70 -6.30
CA ALA A 120 -8.84 5.49 -5.47
C ALA A 120 -9.93 5.67 -4.42
N SER A 121 -9.96 6.81 -3.73
CA SER A 121 -11.00 7.13 -2.73
C SER A 121 -12.40 7.18 -3.34
N ALA A 122 -12.54 7.80 -4.52
CA ALA A 122 -13.80 7.86 -5.25
C ALA A 122 -14.23 6.47 -5.75
N TRP A 123 -13.29 5.63 -6.14
CA TRP A 123 -13.56 4.25 -6.53
C TRP A 123 -14.08 3.44 -5.33
N LEU A 124 -13.41 3.53 -4.19
CA LEU A 124 -13.81 2.86 -2.95
C LEU A 124 -15.22 3.28 -2.52
N TYR A 125 -15.52 4.56 -2.51
CA TYR A 125 -16.86 5.06 -2.17
C TYR A 125 -17.96 4.44 -3.04
N ARG A 126 -17.70 4.24 -4.34
CA ARG A 126 -18.69 3.66 -5.27
C ARG A 126 -18.81 2.14 -5.19
N HIS A 127 -17.82 1.44 -4.65
CA HIS A 127 -17.75 -0.03 -4.70
C HIS A 127 -17.72 -0.68 -3.31
N ALA A 128 -17.71 0.11 -2.22
CA ALA A 128 -17.59 -0.40 -0.85
C ALA A 128 -18.65 -1.45 -0.52
N GLU A 129 -19.91 -1.22 -0.89
CA GLU A 129 -21.02 -2.15 -0.63
C GLU A 129 -20.80 -3.57 -1.21
N GLY A 130 -20.02 -3.69 -2.28
CA GLY A 130 -19.68 -4.98 -2.89
C GLY A 130 -18.67 -5.82 -2.08
N TYR A 131 -18.07 -5.24 -1.04
CA TYR A 131 -17.07 -5.91 -0.22
C TYR A 131 -17.50 -6.12 1.24
N GLY A 132 -18.67 -5.69 1.64
CA GLY A 132 -19.26 -5.87 2.98
C GLY A 132 -19.21 -4.61 3.84
#